data_5221387cc30a331a21f10b98622a4cec
#
_entry.id   5221387cc30a331a21f10b98622a4cec
#
_cell.length_a   1.000
_cell.length_b   1.000
_cell.length_c   1.000
_cell.angle_alpha   90.00
_cell.angle_beta   90.00
_cell.angle_gamma   90.00
#
_symmetry.space_group_name_H-M   'P 1'
#
loop_
_entity.id
_entity.type
_entity.pdbx_description
1 polymer ?
#
loop_
_entity_poly.entity_id
_entity_poly.type
_entity_poly.pdbx_seq_one_letter_code
_entity_poly.pdbx_strand_id
1 'polypeptide(L)'
;IKRMQDRADELGIELEVRDANLDVARQISAAEDFMAQGVDVLILTPVNEEGVVQFLRRASAEGMPVVLEGNPVEGMTTMVAICDYDTGYNAGVAAGEYARDNLGGTARVMNVGLPLLSATVLRSQGFMDGLRTVIPDATLVHDLDGGGNPDRSLEVASAALAQDADINIIYGINDSSAQGGLQAWKASGRSQDELLVVGTGGEGLGFINAMQTEPSWRIEAAMFPEKVGFTVLDAAVSLFQGAELPEHIVSPTAPLIGDEWQQFYSVEGDVRTIDWETVNALEAPARCMKTAADL
;
A
#
# COMPACT_ATOMS: atom_id res chain seq x y z
N ILE A 1 8.60 0.90 9.75
CA ILE A 1 9.47 1.59 10.74
C ILE A 1 10.41 0.59 11.43
N LYS A 2 9.93 -0.49 12.09
CA LYS A 2 10.80 -1.39 12.87
C LYS A 2 12.00 -1.91 12.06
N ARG A 3 11.79 -2.35 10.82
CA ARG A 3 12.88 -2.83 9.94
C ARG A 3 13.86 -1.73 9.52
N MET A 4 13.37 -0.50 9.37
CA MET A 4 14.27 0.64 9.14
C MET A 4 15.15 0.89 10.35
N GLN A 5 14.59 0.80 11.57
CA GLN A 5 15.37 0.96 12.80
C GLN A 5 16.42 -0.14 12.95
N ASP A 6 16.03 -1.41 12.77
CA ASP A 6 16.96 -2.55 12.81
C ASP A 6 18.13 -2.30 11.82
N ARG A 7 17.83 -1.81 10.61
CA ARG A 7 18.84 -1.53 9.58
C ARG A 7 19.70 -0.31 9.91
N ALA A 8 19.13 0.74 10.48
CA ALA A 8 19.86 1.92 10.92
C ALA A 8 20.86 1.55 12.03
N ASP A 9 20.44 0.71 12.99
CA ASP A 9 21.31 0.21 14.06
C ASP A 9 22.49 -0.61 13.50
N GLU A 10 22.23 -1.48 12.51
CA GLU A 10 23.29 -2.25 11.81
C GLU A 10 24.33 -1.35 11.12
N LEU A 11 23.88 -0.24 10.55
CA LEU A 11 24.71 0.72 9.82
C LEU A 11 25.35 1.78 10.74
N GLY A 12 24.99 1.82 12.01
CA GLY A 12 25.45 2.84 12.98
C GLY A 12 24.90 4.24 12.69
N ILE A 13 23.65 4.32 12.18
CA ILE A 13 22.96 5.56 11.81
C ILE A 13 21.96 5.90 12.91
N GLU A 14 21.90 7.17 13.28
CA GLU A 14 20.84 7.69 14.13
C GLU A 14 19.61 7.97 13.29
N LEU A 15 18.51 7.22 13.54
CA LEU A 15 17.23 7.37 12.87
C LEU A 15 16.18 7.92 13.86
N GLU A 16 15.80 9.19 13.67
CA GLU A 16 14.66 9.78 14.40
C GLU A 16 13.40 9.70 13.57
N VAL A 17 12.29 9.26 14.18
CA VAL A 17 10.99 9.11 13.52
C VAL A 17 9.95 9.96 14.20
N ARG A 18 9.17 10.71 13.42
CA ARG A 18 8.01 11.48 13.89
C ARG A 18 6.78 11.12 13.08
N ASP A 19 5.73 10.71 13.79
CA ASP A 19 4.44 10.40 13.18
C ASP A 19 3.57 11.66 13.13
N ALA A 20 3.20 12.04 11.91
CA ALA A 20 2.29 13.17 11.67
C ALA A 20 0.82 12.82 11.95
N ASN A 21 0.49 11.54 12.10
CA ASN A 21 -0.88 11.07 12.31
C ASN A 21 -1.86 11.61 11.25
N LEU A 22 -1.46 11.57 9.99
CA LEU A 22 -2.21 12.05 8.82
C LEU A 22 -2.56 13.56 8.86
N ASP A 23 -1.80 14.36 9.63
CA ASP A 23 -1.97 15.81 9.73
C ASP A 23 -0.83 16.52 8.98
N VAL A 24 -1.19 17.23 7.89
CA VAL A 24 -0.24 17.94 7.02
C VAL A 24 0.53 19.02 7.78
N ALA A 25 -0.15 19.79 8.65
CA ALA A 25 0.51 20.87 9.39
C ALA A 25 1.53 20.32 10.40
N ARG A 26 1.19 19.23 11.08
CA ARG A 26 2.09 18.51 11.97
C ARG A 26 3.27 17.94 11.21
N GLN A 27 3.06 17.39 10.02
CA GLN A 27 4.12 16.86 9.17
C GLN A 27 5.12 17.94 8.77
N ILE A 28 4.62 19.09 8.29
CA ILE A 28 5.47 20.23 7.91
C ILE A 28 6.26 20.75 9.11
N SER A 29 5.61 20.91 10.27
CA SER A 29 6.29 21.35 11.49
C SER A 29 7.41 20.38 11.89
N ALA A 30 7.18 19.07 11.83
CA ALA A 30 8.18 18.07 12.13
C ALA A 30 9.36 18.11 11.13
N ALA A 31 9.07 18.29 9.85
CA ALA A 31 10.10 18.39 8.82
C ALA A 31 10.95 19.67 8.97
N GLU A 32 10.32 20.80 9.32
CA GLU A 32 11.01 22.07 9.63
C GLU A 32 11.90 21.94 10.88
N ASP A 33 11.44 21.24 11.92
CA ASP A 33 12.23 20.96 13.11
C ASP A 33 13.46 20.10 12.75
N PHE A 34 13.34 19.06 11.94
CA PHE A 34 14.46 18.26 11.48
C PHE A 34 15.47 19.08 10.67
N MET A 35 14.99 19.96 9.77
CA MET A 35 15.85 20.87 9.02
C MET A 35 16.59 21.82 9.97
N ALA A 36 15.92 22.39 10.99
CA ALA A 36 16.53 23.26 11.97
C ALA A 36 17.54 22.55 12.88
N GLN A 37 17.37 21.26 13.13
CA GLN A 37 18.33 20.41 13.86
C GLN A 37 19.56 20.05 13.02
N GLY A 38 19.50 20.24 11.69
CA GLY A 38 20.59 19.96 10.78
C GLY A 38 20.78 18.47 10.52
N VAL A 39 19.68 17.73 10.32
CA VAL A 39 19.75 16.32 9.90
C VAL A 39 20.44 16.23 8.53
N ASP A 40 21.20 15.16 8.31
CA ASP A 40 21.96 14.99 7.06
C ASP A 40 21.06 14.68 5.87
N VAL A 41 20.01 13.88 6.06
CA VAL A 41 19.03 13.52 5.03
C VAL A 41 17.64 13.40 5.69
N LEU A 42 16.62 13.91 5.04
CA LEU A 42 15.22 13.70 5.44
C LEU A 42 14.57 12.62 4.59
N ILE A 43 13.88 11.70 5.25
CA ILE A 43 12.93 10.77 4.62
C ILE A 43 11.53 11.28 4.90
N LEU A 44 10.69 11.43 3.86
CA LEU A 44 9.36 11.99 3.97
C LEU A 44 8.34 11.18 3.15
N THR A 45 7.29 10.69 3.85
CA THR A 45 6.11 10.10 3.22
C THR A 45 5.00 11.16 3.25
N PRO A 46 4.70 11.88 2.16
CA PRO A 46 3.75 12.98 2.17
C PRO A 46 2.34 12.52 2.58
N VAL A 47 1.72 13.22 3.52
CA VAL A 47 0.27 13.11 3.80
C VAL A 47 -0.53 13.72 2.64
N ASN A 48 0.02 14.79 2.04
CA ASN A 48 -0.52 15.43 0.85
C ASN A 48 0.62 16.05 0.05
N GLU A 49 0.70 15.75 -1.24
CA GLU A 49 1.80 16.17 -2.11
C GLU A 49 1.88 17.69 -2.27
N GLU A 50 0.74 18.36 -2.46
CA GLU A 50 0.69 19.82 -2.59
C GLU A 50 1.16 20.52 -1.31
N GLY A 51 0.79 19.96 -0.16
CA GLY A 51 1.11 20.50 1.16
C GLY A 51 2.61 20.61 1.42
N VAL A 52 3.42 19.70 0.88
CA VAL A 52 4.87 19.63 1.17
C VAL A 52 5.74 20.36 0.14
N VAL A 53 5.19 20.81 -1.01
CA VAL A 53 5.96 21.47 -2.10
C VAL A 53 6.81 22.63 -1.60
N GLN A 54 6.26 23.52 -0.78
CA GLN A 54 6.98 24.72 -0.32
C GLN A 54 8.12 24.34 0.63
N PHE A 55 7.93 23.33 1.46
CA PHE A 55 8.99 22.79 2.31
C PHE A 55 10.10 22.19 1.47
N LEU A 56 9.77 21.33 0.48
CA LEU A 56 10.76 20.67 -0.37
C LEU A 56 11.59 21.65 -1.18
N ARG A 57 10.97 22.73 -1.70
CA ARG A 57 11.69 23.81 -2.39
C ARG A 57 12.70 24.51 -1.48
N ARG A 58 12.36 24.72 -0.21
CA ARG A 58 13.28 25.31 0.77
C ARG A 58 14.43 24.32 1.10
N ALA A 59 14.08 23.07 1.39
CA ALA A 59 15.06 22.02 1.67
C ALA A 59 16.09 21.90 0.52
N SER A 60 15.62 21.89 -0.72
CA SER A 60 16.47 21.89 -1.92
C SER A 60 17.35 23.13 -2.01
N ALA A 61 16.80 24.32 -1.74
CA ALA A 61 17.57 25.57 -1.76
C ALA A 61 18.65 25.65 -0.67
N GLU A 62 18.41 25.01 0.46
CA GLU A 62 19.36 24.90 1.58
C GLU A 62 20.34 23.72 1.43
N GLY A 63 20.17 22.90 0.37
CA GLY A 63 21.03 21.76 0.08
C GLY A 63 20.77 20.53 0.96
N MET A 64 19.62 20.47 1.64
CA MET A 64 19.23 19.30 2.41
C MET A 64 18.60 18.24 1.47
N PRO A 65 19.20 17.04 1.36
CA PRO A 65 18.64 15.98 0.55
C PRO A 65 17.35 15.43 1.16
N VAL A 66 16.35 15.18 0.30
CA VAL A 66 15.07 14.59 0.71
C VAL A 66 14.77 13.36 -0.15
N VAL A 67 14.61 12.21 0.52
CA VAL A 67 14.08 10.99 -0.05
C VAL A 67 12.57 10.96 0.19
N LEU A 68 11.78 10.98 -0.86
CA LEU A 68 10.33 10.75 -0.72
C LEU A 68 10.00 9.27 -0.76
N GLU A 69 8.99 8.88 -0.02
CA GLU A 69 8.31 7.60 -0.19
C GLU A 69 6.89 7.89 -0.67
N GLY A 70 6.50 7.31 -1.82
CA GLY A 70 5.18 7.48 -2.41
C GLY A 70 5.17 8.10 -3.81
N ASN A 71 4.57 9.29 -3.95
CA ASN A 71 4.42 9.98 -5.24
C ASN A 71 5.48 11.07 -5.47
N PRO A 72 5.80 11.40 -6.74
CA PRO A 72 6.75 12.44 -7.04
C PRO A 72 6.24 13.83 -6.64
N VAL A 73 7.12 14.63 -6.03
CA VAL A 73 6.82 16.04 -5.68
C VAL A 73 8.02 16.91 -6.07
N GLU A 74 7.73 18.09 -6.62
CA GLU A 74 8.77 19.04 -7.00
C GLU A 74 9.65 19.44 -5.79
N GLY A 75 10.96 19.39 -5.97
CA GLY A 75 11.93 19.72 -4.94
C GLY A 75 12.48 18.52 -4.15
N MET A 76 11.97 17.32 -4.40
CA MET A 76 12.58 16.10 -3.88
C MET A 76 13.96 15.85 -4.51
N THR A 77 14.82 15.08 -3.83
CA THR A 77 16.10 14.63 -4.41
C THR A 77 15.93 13.32 -5.16
N THR A 78 15.27 12.36 -4.54
CA THR A 78 14.89 11.06 -5.12
C THR A 78 13.61 10.57 -4.44
N MET A 79 12.95 9.60 -5.05
CA MET A 79 11.82 8.93 -4.41
C MET A 79 11.93 7.42 -4.51
N VAL A 80 11.38 6.75 -3.50
CA VAL A 80 11.07 5.32 -3.55
C VAL A 80 9.57 5.18 -3.72
N ALA A 81 9.16 4.68 -4.89
CA ALA A 81 7.75 4.49 -5.23
C ALA A 81 7.31 3.06 -4.96
N ILE A 82 6.11 2.94 -4.41
CA ILE A 82 5.25 1.79 -4.67
C ILE A 82 4.27 2.26 -5.73
N CYS A 83 4.20 1.60 -6.88
CA CYS A 83 3.27 2.02 -7.93
C CYS A 83 1.85 1.63 -7.53
N ASP A 84 1.19 2.50 -6.78
CA ASP A 84 -0.12 2.24 -6.16
C ASP A 84 -1.21 1.88 -7.17
N TYR A 85 -1.27 2.64 -8.28
CA TYR A 85 -2.22 2.33 -9.35
C TYR A 85 -1.92 0.96 -9.97
N ASP A 86 -0.66 0.65 -10.29
CA ASP A 86 -0.24 -0.62 -10.89
C ASP A 86 -0.53 -1.80 -9.94
N THR A 87 -0.30 -1.59 -8.64
CA THR A 87 -0.59 -2.59 -7.60
C THR A 87 -2.08 -2.92 -7.58
N GLY A 88 -2.93 -1.90 -7.55
CA GLY A 88 -4.37 -2.06 -7.65
C GLY A 88 -4.78 -2.71 -8.97
N TYR A 89 -4.22 -2.25 -10.11
CA TYR A 89 -4.53 -2.76 -11.44
C TYR A 89 -4.26 -4.26 -11.56
N ASN A 90 -3.08 -4.70 -11.14
CA ASN A 90 -2.71 -6.12 -11.19
C ASN A 90 -3.60 -6.98 -10.28
N ALA A 91 -3.93 -6.49 -9.08
CA ALA A 91 -4.88 -7.14 -8.18
C ALA A 91 -6.30 -7.21 -8.80
N GLY A 92 -6.71 -6.15 -9.50
CA GLY A 92 -7.99 -6.09 -10.21
C GLY A 92 -8.08 -7.09 -11.36
N VAL A 93 -7.00 -7.24 -12.15
CA VAL A 93 -6.92 -8.28 -13.19
C VAL A 93 -7.07 -9.67 -12.57
N ALA A 94 -6.30 -9.97 -11.51
CA ALA A 94 -6.37 -11.25 -10.82
C ALA A 94 -7.77 -11.51 -10.21
N ALA A 95 -8.41 -10.48 -9.64
CA ALA A 95 -9.77 -10.55 -9.14
C ALA A 95 -10.80 -10.82 -10.25
N GLY A 96 -10.59 -10.23 -11.42
CA GLY A 96 -11.43 -10.47 -12.60
C GLY A 96 -11.34 -11.91 -13.09
N GLU A 97 -10.13 -12.45 -13.16
CA GLU A 97 -9.90 -13.85 -13.55
C GLU A 97 -10.56 -14.80 -12.54
N TYR A 98 -10.36 -14.54 -11.23
CA TYR A 98 -11.01 -15.31 -10.19
C TYR A 98 -12.55 -15.25 -10.29
N ALA A 99 -13.12 -14.06 -10.47
CA ALA A 99 -14.57 -13.87 -10.55
C ALA A 99 -15.17 -14.54 -11.81
N ARG A 100 -14.46 -14.47 -12.94
CA ARG A 100 -14.85 -15.19 -14.16
C ARG A 100 -14.96 -16.70 -13.92
N ASP A 101 -13.98 -17.26 -13.24
CA ASP A 101 -13.82 -18.71 -13.09
C ASP A 101 -14.60 -19.27 -11.89
N ASN A 102 -14.87 -18.49 -10.83
CA ASN A 102 -15.42 -18.95 -9.57
C ASN A 102 -16.74 -18.24 -9.15
N LEU A 103 -17.00 -17.01 -9.63
CA LEU A 103 -18.18 -16.22 -9.23
C LEU A 103 -19.17 -15.99 -10.38
N GLY A 104 -19.19 -16.92 -11.34
CA GLY A 104 -20.12 -16.88 -12.47
C GLY A 104 -19.92 -15.70 -13.42
N GLY A 105 -18.72 -15.10 -13.46
CA GLY A 105 -18.38 -14.00 -14.34
C GLY A 105 -19.00 -12.66 -13.92
N THR A 106 -19.44 -12.50 -12.69
CA THR A 106 -19.99 -11.26 -12.14
C THR A 106 -19.04 -10.63 -11.14
N ALA A 107 -18.98 -9.30 -11.12
CA ALA A 107 -18.15 -8.55 -10.19
C ALA A 107 -18.90 -7.32 -9.66
N ARG A 108 -19.36 -7.41 -8.42
CA ARG A 108 -20.05 -6.35 -7.68
C ARG A 108 -19.20 -5.98 -6.46
N VAL A 109 -18.47 -4.89 -6.58
CA VAL A 109 -17.38 -4.53 -5.68
C VAL A 109 -17.84 -3.59 -4.59
N MET A 110 -17.46 -3.91 -3.36
CA MET A 110 -17.38 -2.98 -2.24
C MET A 110 -15.92 -2.64 -2.02
N ASN A 111 -15.53 -1.40 -2.32
CA ASN A 111 -14.22 -0.85 -2.00
C ASN A 111 -14.23 -0.31 -0.57
N VAL A 112 -13.29 -0.76 0.26
CA VAL A 112 -13.07 -0.23 1.62
C VAL A 112 -11.78 0.59 1.59
N GLY A 113 -11.96 1.85 1.29
CA GLY A 113 -10.92 2.82 0.92
C GLY A 113 -10.43 3.71 2.06
N LEU A 114 -9.53 4.62 1.67
CA LEU A 114 -9.05 5.75 2.48
C LEU A 114 -8.84 6.95 1.53
N PRO A 115 -9.91 7.72 1.21
CA PRO A 115 -9.85 8.77 0.19
C PRO A 115 -8.98 9.97 0.57
N LEU A 116 -8.51 10.03 1.81
CA LEU A 116 -7.61 11.09 2.28
C LEU A 116 -6.25 11.08 1.56
N LEU A 117 -5.76 9.89 1.17
CA LEU A 117 -4.45 9.72 0.57
C LEU A 117 -4.56 9.43 -0.93
N SER A 118 -3.82 10.18 -1.76
CA SER A 118 -3.75 9.98 -3.21
C SER A 118 -3.30 8.55 -3.58
N ALA A 119 -2.33 8.00 -2.85
CA ALA A 119 -1.85 6.64 -3.03
C ALA A 119 -2.98 5.60 -2.94
N THR A 120 -3.84 5.71 -1.92
CA THR A 120 -4.96 4.77 -1.73
C THR A 120 -6.10 4.98 -2.72
N VAL A 121 -6.31 6.22 -3.19
CA VAL A 121 -7.23 6.52 -4.29
C VAL A 121 -6.74 5.85 -5.58
N LEU A 122 -5.44 5.96 -5.88
CA LEU A 122 -4.82 5.30 -7.03
C LEU A 122 -4.97 3.77 -6.99
N ARG A 123 -4.80 3.14 -5.80
CA ARG A 123 -5.03 1.69 -5.64
C ARG A 123 -6.46 1.31 -6.02
N SER A 124 -7.45 2.05 -5.48
CA SER A 124 -8.87 1.80 -5.75
C SER A 124 -9.23 1.97 -7.23
N GLN A 125 -8.70 3.02 -7.88
CA GLN A 125 -8.89 3.25 -9.32
C GLN A 125 -8.25 2.12 -10.13
N GLY A 126 -6.98 1.80 -9.85
CA GLY A 126 -6.27 0.73 -10.52
C GLY A 126 -7.02 -0.59 -10.42
N PHE A 127 -7.50 -0.95 -9.21
CA PHE A 127 -8.27 -2.17 -9.00
C PHE A 127 -9.50 -2.25 -9.91
N MET A 128 -10.30 -1.20 -9.95
CA MET A 128 -11.48 -1.18 -10.82
C MET A 128 -11.14 -1.19 -12.30
N ASP A 129 -10.09 -0.49 -12.70
CA ASP A 129 -9.65 -0.46 -14.11
C ASP A 129 -9.12 -1.84 -14.53
N GLY A 130 -8.27 -2.49 -13.71
CA GLY A 130 -7.77 -3.84 -13.95
C GLY A 130 -8.90 -4.88 -14.00
N LEU A 131 -9.82 -4.84 -13.04
CA LEU A 131 -10.98 -5.74 -12.98
C LEU A 131 -11.85 -5.64 -14.25
N ARG A 132 -12.07 -4.42 -14.75
CA ARG A 132 -12.88 -4.18 -15.96
C ARG A 132 -12.21 -4.64 -17.24
N THR A 133 -10.91 -4.85 -17.26
CA THR A 133 -10.25 -5.47 -18.44
C THR A 133 -10.66 -6.92 -18.63
N VAL A 134 -11.03 -7.62 -17.54
CA VAL A 134 -11.48 -9.02 -17.56
C VAL A 134 -13.00 -9.13 -17.52
N ILE A 135 -13.65 -8.32 -16.69
CA ILE A 135 -15.11 -8.25 -16.53
C ILE A 135 -15.58 -6.82 -16.85
N PRO A 136 -15.87 -6.49 -18.11
CA PRO A 136 -16.21 -5.12 -18.54
C PRO A 136 -17.40 -4.51 -17.79
N ASP A 137 -18.36 -5.34 -17.36
CA ASP A 137 -19.57 -4.93 -16.66
C ASP A 137 -19.37 -4.90 -15.12
N ALA A 138 -18.12 -5.00 -14.62
CA ALA A 138 -17.82 -4.92 -13.20
C ALA A 138 -18.29 -3.58 -12.60
N THR A 139 -19.04 -3.66 -11.51
CA THR A 139 -19.69 -2.51 -10.87
C THR A 139 -19.06 -2.21 -9.52
N LEU A 140 -18.64 -0.97 -9.30
CA LEU A 140 -18.34 -0.44 -7.98
C LEU A 140 -19.68 -0.07 -7.32
N VAL A 141 -20.15 -0.93 -6.39
CA VAL A 141 -21.43 -0.76 -5.71
C VAL A 141 -21.30 0.23 -4.57
N HIS A 142 -20.26 0.07 -3.76
CA HIS A 142 -19.94 0.95 -2.67
C HIS A 142 -18.46 1.35 -2.70
N ASP A 143 -18.21 2.64 -2.51
CA ASP A 143 -16.89 3.22 -2.30
C ASP A 143 -16.87 3.86 -0.91
N LEU A 144 -16.24 3.17 0.06
CA LEU A 144 -16.37 3.47 1.48
C LEU A 144 -15.08 4.09 2.03
N ASP A 145 -15.21 5.04 2.94
CA ASP A 145 -14.09 5.51 3.75
C ASP A 145 -13.97 4.66 5.02
N GLY A 146 -13.13 3.62 4.97
CA GLY A 146 -12.79 2.75 6.10
C GLY A 146 -11.74 3.31 7.04
N GLY A 147 -11.18 4.51 6.74
CA GLY A 147 -10.15 5.15 7.55
C GLY A 147 -8.83 4.36 7.64
N GLY A 148 -8.66 3.34 6.81
CA GLY A 148 -7.47 2.46 6.81
C GLY A 148 -7.32 1.58 8.05
N ASN A 149 -8.35 1.47 8.90
CA ASN A 149 -8.33 0.68 10.13
C ASN A 149 -9.51 -0.31 10.19
N PRO A 150 -9.39 -1.42 10.94
CA PRO A 150 -10.38 -2.51 10.89
C PRO A 150 -11.72 -2.14 11.50
N ASP A 151 -11.76 -1.33 12.57
CA ASP A 151 -13.01 -1.02 13.30
C ASP A 151 -13.95 -0.16 12.45
N ARG A 152 -13.44 0.94 11.88
CA ARG A 152 -14.23 1.78 10.99
C ARG A 152 -14.59 1.04 9.71
N SER A 153 -13.70 0.22 9.17
CA SER A 153 -13.96 -0.62 8.01
C SER A 153 -15.09 -1.61 8.27
N LEU A 154 -15.12 -2.25 9.45
CA LEU A 154 -16.23 -3.11 9.88
C LEU A 154 -17.55 -2.33 9.95
N GLU A 155 -17.54 -1.13 10.54
CA GLU A 155 -18.73 -0.29 10.69
C GLU A 155 -19.34 0.07 9.31
N VAL A 156 -18.53 0.67 8.42
CA VAL A 156 -19.02 1.15 7.12
C VAL A 156 -19.41 0.00 6.18
N ALA A 157 -18.64 -1.11 6.21
CA ALA A 157 -18.95 -2.30 5.43
C ALA A 157 -20.23 -2.97 5.91
N SER A 158 -20.48 -3.04 7.22
CA SER A 158 -21.73 -3.58 7.77
C SER A 158 -22.94 -2.79 7.30
N ALA A 159 -22.83 -1.46 7.27
CA ALA A 159 -23.91 -0.59 6.77
C ALA A 159 -24.18 -0.79 5.26
N ALA A 160 -23.12 -0.96 4.45
CA ALA A 160 -23.21 -1.21 3.02
C ALA A 160 -23.85 -2.59 2.73
N LEU A 161 -23.42 -3.64 3.43
CA LEU A 161 -23.95 -5.00 3.30
C LEU A 161 -25.42 -5.12 3.70
N ALA A 162 -25.91 -4.25 4.58
CA ALA A 162 -27.32 -4.19 4.93
C ALA A 162 -28.20 -3.60 3.81
N GLN A 163 -27.61 -2.81 2.91
CA GLN A 163 -28.30 -2.14 1.80
C GLN A 163 -28.26 -2.99 0.52
N ASP A 164 -27.17 -3.70 0.28
CA ASP A 164 -26.92 -4.45 -0.95
C ASP A 164 -26.61 -5.93 -0.66
N ALA A 165 -27.49 -6.79 -1.16
CA ALA A 165 -27.34 -8.24 -1.00
C ALA A 165 -26.35 -8.86 -1.99
N ASP A 166 -26.10 -8.21 -3.12
CA ASP A 166 -25.46 -8.81 -4.30
C ASP A 166 -23.95 -8.50 -4.40
N ILE A 167 -23.35 -7.91 -3.36
CA ILE A 167 -21.90 -7.72 -3.31
C ILE A 167 -21.23 -9.10 -3.29
N ASN A 168 -20.21 -9.31 -4.12
CA ASN A 168 -19.45 -10.55 -4.18
C ASN A 168 -17.93 -10.35 -4.20
N ILE A 169 -17.46 -9.09 -4.21
CA ILE A 169 -16.03 -8.75 -4.07
C ILE A 169 -15.90 -7.67 -3.01
N ILE A 170 -14.99 -7.87 -2.06
CA ILE A 170 -14.52 -6.87 -1.11
C ILE A 170 -13.06 -6.57 -1.44
N TYR A 171 -12.77 -5.33 -1.80
CA TYR A 171 -11.42 -4.85 -1.97
C TYR A 171 -11.04 -3.94 -0.80
N GLY A 172 -10.00 -4.29 -0.06
CA GLY A 172 -9.42 -3.44 0.97
C GLY A 172 -8.13 -2.78 0.48
N ILE A 173 -8.07 -1.45 0.58
CA ILE A 173 -6.88 -0.68 0.16
C ILE A 173 -5.65 -0.97 1.03
N ASN A 174 -5.85 -1.61 2.16
CA ASN A 174 -4.84 -2.24 3.00
C ASN A 174 -5.44 -3.48 3.69
N ASP A 175 -4.58 -4.29 4.34
CA ASP A 175 -4.97 -5.52 5.04
C ASP A 175 -6.02 -5.26 6.12
N SER A 176 -5.88 -4.16 6.87
CA SER A 176 -6.83 -3.78 7.93
C SER A 176 -8.22 -3.48 7.39
N SER A 177 -8.30 -2.80 6.23
CA SER A 177 -9.56 -2.51 5.56
C SER A 177 -10.23 -3.79 5.03
N ALA A 178 -9.45 -4.69 4.43
CA ALA A 178 -9.93 -5.98 3.97
C ALA A 178 -10.44 -6.84 5.14
N GLN A 179 -9.72 -6.86 6.27
CA GLN A 179 -10.14 -7.56 7.49
C GLN A 179 -11.48 -7.03 8.02
N GLY A 180 -11.64 -5.71 8.12
CA GLY A 180 -12.88 -5.08 8.55
C GLY A 180 -14.04 -5.45 7.64
N GLY A 181 -13.85 -5.40 6.32
CA GLY A 181 -14.84 -5.81 5.33
C GLY A 181 -15.23 -7.29 5.46
N LEU A 182 -14.25 -8.18 5.63
CA LEU A 182 -14.49 -9.60 5.84
C LEU A 182 -15.25 -9.87 7.15
N GLN A 183 -14.90 -9.19 8.24
CA GLN A 183 -15.64 -9.33 9.51
C GLN A 183 -17.09 -8.88 9.38
N ALA A 184 -17.36 -7.80 8.65
CA ALA A 184 -18.72 -7.36 8.34
C ALA A 184 -19.50 -8.43 7.56
N TRP A 185 -18.86 -9.05 6.57
CA TRP A 185 -19.46 -10.15 5.81
C TRP A 185 -19.81 -11.34 6.70
N LYS A 186 -18.87 -11.79 7.52
CA LYS A 186 -19.10 -12.91 8.47
C LYS A 186 -20.22 -12.59 9.46
N ALA A 187 -20.26 -11.37 9.98
CA ALA A 187 -21.32 -10.92 10.90
C ALA A 187 -22.71 -10.89 10.23
N SER A 188 -22.78 -10.70 8.91
CA SER A 188 -24.04 -10.74 8.15
C SER A 188 -24.62 -12.16 7.99
N GLY A 189 -23.85 -13.20 8.35
CA GLY A 189 -24.26 -14.61 8.22
C GLY A 189 -24.23 -15.17 6.80
N ARG A 190 -23.61 -14.45 5.85
CA ARG A 190 -23.48 -14.89 4.45
C ARG A 190 -22.38 -15.93 4.28
N SER A 191 -22.52 -16.81 3.27
CA SER A 191 -21.48 -17.77 2.93
C SER A 191 -20.24 -17.06 2.35
N GLN A 192 -19.06 -17.49 2.75
CA GLN A 192 -17.82 -17.04 2.15
C GLN A 192 -17.55 -17.67 0.77
N ASP A 193 -18.28 -18.71 0.38
CA ASP A 193 -18.12 -19.37 -0.94
C ASP A 193 -18.56 -18.46 -2.09
N GLU A 194 -19.39 -17.44 -1.80
CA GLU A 194 -19.88 -16.46 -2.77
C GLU A 194 -19.11 -15.14 -2.77
N LEU A 195 -17.99 -15.09 -2.03
CA LEU A 195 -17.21 -13.89 -1.80
C LEU A 195 -15.76 -14.05 -2.26
N LEU A 196 -15.23 -13.02 -2.88
CA LEU A 196 -13.79 -12.79 -3.00
C LEU A 196 -13.39 -11.62 -2.11
N VAL A 197 -12.41 -11.83 -1.25
CA VAL A 197 -11.72 -10.75 -0.52
C VAL A 197 -10.33 -10.58 -1.13
N VAL A 198 -10.00 -9.33 -1.42
CA VAL A 198 -8.69 -8.91 -1.92
C VAL A 198 -8.09 -7.94 -0.91
N GLY A 199 -6.97 -8.33 -0.31
CA GLY A 199 -6.16 -7.48 0.56
C GLY A 199 -5.08 -6.74 -0.21
N THR A 200 -4.47 -5.75 0.43
CA THR A 200 -3.37 -4.97 -0.14
C THR A 200 -2.38 -4.62 0.97
N GLY A 201 -1.10 -4.82 0.71
CA GLY A 201 -0.02 -4.50 1.64
C GLY A 201 0.91 -5.68 1.87
N GLY A 202 0.39 -6.73 2.47
CA GLY A 202 1.16 -7.91 2.84
C GLY A 202 1.95 -7.69 4.14
N GLU A 203 1.36 -7.00 5.12
CA GLU A 203 2.01 -6.68 6.38
C GLU A 203 1.81 -7.76 7.44
N GLY A 204 2.90 -8.07 8.15
CA GLY A 204 2.86 -8.98 9.30
C GLY A 204 2.37 -10.38 8.97
N LEU A 205 1.69 -11.03 9.91
CA LEU A 205 1.10 -12.37 9.78
C LEU A 205 -0.38 -12.34 9.41
N GLY A 206 -1.02 -11.18 9.52
CA GLY A 206 -2.48 -11.06 9.43
C GLY A 206 -3.04 -11.56 8.09
N PHE A 207 -2.45 -11.11 6.97
CA PHE A 207 -2.89 -11.53 5.64
C PHE A 207 -2.60 -13.01 5.38
N ILE A 208 -1.45 -13.55 5.81
CA ILE A 208 -1.11 -14.97 5.65
C ILE A 208 -2.12 -15.84 6.41
N ASN A 209 -2.42 -15.49 7.66
CA ASN A 209 -3.44 -16.20 8.44
C ASN A 209 -4.81 -16.13 7.75
N ALA A 210 -5.17 -14.98 7.20
CA ALA A 210 -6.42 -14.84 6.45
C ALA A 210 -6.43 -15.71 5.18
N MET A 211 -5.37 -15.69 4.38
CA MET A 211 -5.26 -16.54 3.18
C MET A 211 -5.28 -18.04 3.49
N GLN A 212 -4.79 -18.45 4.68
CA GLN A 212 -4.80 -19.85 5.12
C GLN A 212 -6.15 -20.29 5.69
N THR A 213 -6.86 -19.42 6.40
CA THR A 213 -8.01 -19.81 7.21
C THR A 213 -9.35 -19.31 6.68
N GLU A 214 -9.36 -18.25 5.88
CA GLU A 214 -10.57 -17.63 5.35
C GLU A 214 -10.76 -18.03 3.87
N PRO A 215 -11.77 -18.83 3.53
CA PRO A 215 -11.93 -19.34 2.17
C PRO A 215 -12.18 -18.27 1.12
N SER A 216 -12.67 -17.09 1.51
CA SER A 216 -12.91 -15.96 0.62
C SER A 216 -11.67 -15.08 0.38
N TRP A 217 -10.66 -15.07 1.27
CA TRP A 217 -9.45 -14.25 1.08
C TRP A 217 -8.47 -14.98 0.17
N ARG A 218 -8.57 -14.74 -1.13
CA ARG A 218 -7.84 -15.50 -2.15
C ARG A 218 -6.76 -14.70 -2.87
N ILE A 219 -6.74 -13.37 -2.70
CA ILE A 219 -5.79 -12.50 -3.37
C ILE A 219 -5.23 -11.50 -2.36
N GLU A 220 -3.90 -11.35 -2.37
CA GLU A 220 -3.17 -10.32 -1.65
C GLU A 220 -2.29 -9.55 -2.62
N ALA A 221 -2.52 -8.24 -2.75
CA ALA A 221 -1.62 -7.36 -3.50
C ALA A 221 -0.41 -7.01 -2.61
N ALA A 222 0.60 -7.86 -2.62
CA ALA A 222 1.78 -7.70 -1.78
C ALA A 222 2.65 -6.53 -2.27
N MET A 223 2.96 -5.61 -1.36
CA MET A 223 3.76 -4.40 -1.58
C MET A 223 5.17 -4.52 -0.96
N PHE A 224 5.43 -5.60 -0.22
CA PHE A 224 6.69 -5.86 0.46
C PHE A 224 7.20 -4.65 1.27
N PRO A 225 6.44 -4.17 2.27
CA PRO A 225 6.73 -2.91 2.96
C PRO A 225 8.09 -2.90 3.67
N GLU A 226 8.62 -4.06 4.04
CA GLU A 226 9.97 -4.19 4.59
C GLU A 226 11.05 -3.84 3.55
N LYS A 227 10.84 -4.23 2.26
CA LYS A 227 11.75 -3.85 1.17
C LYS A 227 11.72 -2.36 0.92
N VAL A 228 10.53 -1.76 0.91
CA VAL A 228 10.38 -0.30 0.78
C VAL A 228 11.16 0.41 1.87
N GLY A 229 10.98 0.01 3.13
CA GLY A 229 11.69 0.60 4.27
C GLY A 229 13.22 0.50 4.13
N PHE A 230 13.75 -0.65 3.72
CA PHE A 230 15.18 -0.80 3.44
C PHE A 230 15.64 0.08 2.27
N THR A 231 14.90 0.10 1.18
CA THR A 231 15.25 0.87 -0.02
C THR A 231 15.29 2.38 0.27
N VAL A 232 14.32 2.88 1.05
CA VAL A 232 14.27 4.30 1.44
C VAL A 232 15.47 4.67 2.31
N LEU A 233 15.82 3.82 3.29
CA LEU A 233 16.97 4.07 4.16
C LEU A 233 18.30 3.96 3.39
N ASP A 234 18.45 2.93 2.55
CA ASP A 234 19.67 2.75 1.74
C ASP A 234 19.83 3.91 0.72
N ALA A 235 18.73 4.46 0.19
CA ALA A 235 18.75 5.67 -0.64
C ALA A 235 19.23 6.88 0.17
N ALA A 236 18.73 7.08 1.39
CA ALA A 236 19.17 8.16 2.27
C ALA A 236 20.67 8.06 2.61
N VAL A 237 21.16 6.85 2.93
CA VAL A 237 22.58 6.60 3.19
C VAL A 237 23.43 6.88 1.95
N SER A 238 22.98 6.48 0.77
CA SER A 238 23.69 6.72 -0.48
C SER A 238 23.81 8.22 -0.78
N LEU A 239 22.73 8.99 -0.56
CA LEU A 239 22.77 10.46 -0.69
C LEU A 239 23.75 11.10 0.31
N PHE A 240 23.73 10.66 1.58
CA PHE A 240 24.68 11.12 2.59
C PHE A 240 26.12 10.85 2.19
N GLN A 241 26.39 9.73 1.52
CA GLN A 241 27.71 9.38 0.99
C GLN A 241 28.08 10.13 -0.30
N GLY A 242 27.20 10.98 -0.82
CA GLY A 242 27.42 11.77 -2.02
C GLY A 242 27.16 11.03 -3.33
N ALA A 243 26.40 9.92 -3.29
CA ALA A 243 26.00 9.22 -4.50
C ALA A 243 24.92 9.99 -5.26
N GLU A 244 24.98 9.95 -6.60
CA GLU A 244 23.87 10.36 -7.45
C GLU A 244 22.89 9.20 -7.59
N LEU A 245 21.61 9.44 -7.27
CA LEU A 245 20.55 8.46 -7.39
C LEU A 245 19.60 8.81 -8.54
N PRO A 246 18.93 7.82 -9.17
CA PRO A 246 17.86 8.09 -10.10
C PRO A 246 16.72 8.84 -9.39
N GLU A 247 15.99 9.67 -10.11
CA GLU A 247 14.85 10.40 -9.59
C GLU A 247 13.78 9.46 -9.02
N HIS A 248 13.60 8.29 -9.64
CA HIS A 248 12.62 7.28 -9.25
C HIS A 248 13.30 5.93 -8.99
N ILE A 249 13.07 5.38 -7.81
CA ILE A 249 13.41 4.02 -7.42
C ILE A 249 12.08 3.30 -7.18
N VAL A 250 11.74 2.32 -8.02
CA VAL A 250 10.46 1.60 -7.89
C VAL A 250 10.65 0.30 -7.13
N SER A 251 9.87 0.11 -6.06
CA SER A 251 9.80 -1.15 -5.34
C SER A 251 8.83 -2.10 -6.06
N PRO A 252 9.18 -3.38 -6.28
CA PRO A 252 8.30 -4.33 -6.91
C PRO A 252 7.08 -4.65 -6.03
N THR A 253 5.98 -5.01 -6.69
CA THR A 253 4.76 -5.53 -6.07
C THR A 253 4.31 -6.77 -6.79
N ALA A 254 3.51 -7.63 -6.15
CA ALA A 254 2.97 -8.82 -6.78
C ALA A 254 1.57 -9.15 -6.25
N PRO A 255 0.61 -9.52 -7.12
CA PRO A 255 -0.61 -10.18 -6.68
C PRO A 255 -0.28 -11.63 -6.28
N LEU A 256 -0.52 -12.00 -5.03
CA LEU A 256 -0.37 -13.36 -4.51
C LEU A 256 -1.73 -14.04 -4.51
N ILE A 257 -1.86 -15.14 -5.27
CA ILE A 257 -3.14 -15.82 -5.47
C ILE A 257 -3.09 -17.18 -4.75
N GLY A 258 -4.08 -17.44 -3.88
CA GLY A 258 -4.15 -18.69 -3.14
C GLY A 258 -2.89 -18.92 -2.30
N ASP A 259 -2.16 -19.99 -2.59
CA ASP A 259 -0.97 -20.40 -1.84
C ASP A 259 0.35 -19.79 -2.35
N GLU A 260 0.31 -18.91 -3.36
CA GLU A 260 1.51 -18.28 -3.94
C GLU A 260 2.31 -17.44 -2.92
N TRP A 261 1.68 -16.98 -1.84
CA TRP A 261 2.39 -16.32 -0.75
C TRP A 261 3.56 -17.15 -0.20
N GLN A 262 3.49 -18.50 -0.28
CA GLN A 262 4.54 -19.43 0.20
C GLN A 262 5.85 -19.33 -0.62
N GLN A 263 5.81 -18.72 -1.80
CA GLN A 263 7.00 -18.45 -2.59
C GLN A 263 7.82 -17.29 -2.02
N PHE A 264 7.16 -16.39 -1.29
CA PHE A 264 7.75 -15.14 -0.79
C PHE A 264 7.93 -15.14 0.73
N TYR A 265 7.17 -15.98 1.43
CA TYR A 265 7.16 -15.99 2.89
C TYR A 265 7.18 -17.41 3.43
N SER A 266 7.90 -17.59 4.54
CA SER A 266 7.78 -18.77 5.40
C SER A 266 7.30 -18.35 6.78
N VAL A 267 6.57 -19.23 7.47
CA VAL A 267 6.01 -19.00 8.81
C VAL A 267 6.38 -20.15 9.71
N GLU A 268 7.04 -19.83 10.82
CA GLU A 268 7.36 -20.78 11.90
C GLU A 268 6.83 -20.20 13.23
N GLY A 269 5.74 -20.77 13.74
CA GLY A 269 5.02 -20.21 14.88
C GLY A 269 4.52 -18.80 14.59
N ASP A 270 4.92 -17.83 15.40
CA ASP A 270 4.56 -16.40 15.23
C ASP A 270 5.62 -15.60 14.45
N VAL A 271 6.57 -16.28 13.81
CA VAL A 271 7.65 -15.63 13.06
C VAL A 271 7.43 -15.78 11.56
N ARG A 272 7.31 -14.67 10.86
CA ARG A 272 7.31 -14.60 9.40
C ARG A 272 8.70 -14.23 8.90
N THR A 273 9.21 -14.99 7.95
CA THR A 273 10.45 -14.71 7.23
C THR A 273 10.14 -14.44 5.76
N ILE A 274 10.84 -13.46 5.17
CA ILE A 274 10.71 -13.10 3.75
C ILE A 274 11.83 -13.79 2.98
N ASP A 275 11.49 -14.41 1.85
CA ASP A 275 12.46 -14.85 0.86
C ASP A 275 12.92 -13.65 0.02
N TRP A 276 14.03 -13.06 0.45
CA TRP A 276 14.61 -11.88 -0.21
C TRP A 276 15.15 -12.19 -1.61
N GLU A 277 15.55 -13.41 -1.91
CA GLU A 277 16.00 -13.80 -3.23
C GLU A 277 14.82 -13.71 -4.21
N THR A 278 13.69 -14.29 -3.86
CA THR A 278 12.47 -14.26 -4.67
C THR A 278 11.91 -12.83 -4.80
N VAL A 279 11.84 -12.06 -3.70
CA VAL A 279 11.37 -10.66 -3.77
C VAL A 279 12.28 -9.78 -4.63
N ASN A 280 13.60 -9.97 -4.54
CA ASN A 280 14.55 -9.19 -5.32
C ASN A 280 14.62 -9.60 -6.81
N ALA A 281 14.13 -10.78 -7.15
CA ALA A 281 14.02 -11.24 -8.53
C ALA A 281 12.78 -10.68 -9.24
N LEU A 282 11.83 -10.08 -8.51
CA LEU A 282 10.68 -9.43 -9.13
C LEU A 282 11.12 -8.22 -9.95
N GLU A 283 10.59 -8.12 -11.17
CA GLU A 283 10.79 -6.94 -12.01
C GLU A 283 9.90 -5.80 -11.54
N ALA A 284 10.51 -4.65 -11.24
CA ALA A 284 9.78 -3.42 -11.01
C ALA A 284 9.66 -2.63 -12.32
N PRO A 285 8.53 -1.95 -12.59
CA PRO A 285 8.45 -1.06 -13.74
C PRO A 285 9.43 0.11 -13.58
N ALA A 286 9.92 0.63 -14.70
CA ALA A 286 10.81 1.80 -14.67
C ALA A 286 10.11 3.07 -14.14
N ARG A 287 8.79 3.14 -14.30
CA ARG A 287 7.90 4.20 -13.81
C ARG A 287 6.51 3.63 -13.56
N CYS A 288 5.78 4.23 -12.64
CA CYS A 288 4.37 3.91 -12.40
C CYS A 288 3.49 4.37 -13.58
N MET A 289 2.43 3.61 -13.87
CA MET A 289 1.45 3.94 -14.91
C MET A 289 0.71 5.24 -14.59
N LYS A 290 0.36 5.45 -13.33
CA LYS A 290 -0.24 6.69 -12.83
C LYS A 290 0.37 7.09 -11.48
N THR A 291 0.33 8.38 -11.20
CA THR A 291 0.77 9.02 -9.97
C THR A 291 -0.30 9.96 -9.43
N ALA A 292 -0.09 10.61 -8.29
CA ALA A 292 -1.01 11.60 -7.76
C ALA A 292 -1.31 12.76 -8.73
N ALA A 293 -0.41 13.05 -9.67
CA ALA A 293 -0.62 14.08 -10.69
C ALA A 293 -1.68 13.69 -11.75
N ASP A 294 -2.11 12.43 -11.78
CA ASP A 294 -3.13 11.91 -12.71
C ASP A 294 -4.52 11.84 -12.08
N LEU A 295 -4.66 12.26 -10.79
CA LEU A 295 -5.93 12.37 -10.08
C LEU A 295 -6.59 13.72 -10.32
#